data_5497a4871957bd64243b4b3271508a95
#
_entry.id   5497a4871957bd64243b4b3271508a95
#
_cell.length_a   1.000
_cell.length_b   1.000
_cell.length_c   1.000
_cell.angle_alpha   90.00
_cell.angle_beta   90.00
_cell.angle_gamma   90.00
#
_symmetry.space_group_name_H-M   'P 1'
#
loop_
_entity.id
_entity.type
_entity.pdbx_description
1 polymer ?
#
loop_
_entity_poly.entity_id
_entity_poly.type
_entity_poly.pdbx_seq_one_letter_code
_entity_poly.pdbx_strand_id
1 'polypeptide(L)'
;LVADRRDVAPSAKGPAGDHYAVLGVAPSASASEIKAAYRALVKRHHPDAGGDARWILALNAAWEELRDADRRSRYDLRLGLGSGPYREASGPARGSGSTAAATRGAAKPRAGKGAVAVSGEELRAWLVGVYAPLDRLLGQVINPFPAALKALSADPYDDDLMEAFCAYLEQSRQRVTRAETLYRSLACPEAARGFGLSVYHCLGQVQDAVAELERYTLGYVDSYLHDGREMLREARRRRQRLQEERRRLEL
;
A
#
# COMPACT_ATOMS: atom_id res chain seq x y z
N LEU A 1 -15.72 47.72 -14.83
CA LEU A 1 -15.39 46.74 -15.89
C LEU A 1 -15.28 45.41 -15.25
N VAL A 2 -16.34 44.59 -15.38
CA VAL A 2 -16.45 43.21 -14.88
C VAL A 2 -15.90 42.30 -15.98
N ALA A 3 -14.83 41.58 -15.68
CA ALA A 3 -14.25 40.61 -16.60
C ALA A 3 -15.15 39.37 -16.69
N ASP A 4 -15.62 39.15 -17.90
CA ASP A 4 -16.45 38.06 -18.40
C ASP A 4 -15.79 36.68 -18.13
N ARG A 5 -16.32 35.92 -17.18
CA ARG A 5 -16.02 34.50 -17.04
C ARG A 5 -16.82 33.75 -18.08
N ARG A 6 -16.21 33.47 -19.22
CA ARG A 6 -16.79 32.54 -20.20
C ARG A 6 -16.83 31.15 -19.60
N ASP A 7 -18.04 30.74 -19.21
CA ASP A 7 -18.40 29.35 -19.01
C ASP A 7 -18.18 28.58 -20.32
N VAL A 8 -17.05 27.87 -20.40
CA VAL A 8 -16.84 26.90 -21.48
C VAL A 8 -17.69 25.70 -21.14
N ALA A 9 -18.85 25.59 -21.79
CA ALA A 9 -19.68 24.39 -21.71
C ALA A 9 -18.87 23.17 -22.17
N PRO A 10 -18.90 22.02 -21.43
CA PRO A 10 -18.13 20.86 -21.80
C PRO A 10 -18.65 20.27 -23.13
N SER A 11 -17.77 20.23 -24.11
CA SER A 11 -18.01 19.60 -25.42
C SER A 11 -18.42 18.12 -25.22
N ALA A 12 -19.46 17.67 -25.90
CA ALA A 12 -19.99 16.31 -25.90
C ALA A 12 -19.05 15.25 -26.53
N LYS A 13 -17.80 15.62 -26.86
CA LYS A 13 -16.71 14.70 -27.21
C LYS A 13 -15.86 14.45 -25.98
N GLY A 14 -15.60 13.17 -25.68
CA GLY A 14 -14.71 12.78 -24.60
C GLY A 14 -13.35 13.50 -24.64
N PRO A 15 -12.55 13.48 -23.56
CA PRO A 15 -11.36 14.30 -23.42
C PRO A 15 -10.36 13.95 -24.53
N ALA A 16 -10.17 14.88 -25.45
CA ALA A 16 -9.12 14.83 -26.47
C ALA A 16 -8.04 15.83 -26.08
N GLY A 17 -6.86 15.34 -25.76
CA GLY A 17 -5.74 16.20 -25.36
C GLY A 17 -4.61 15.41 -24.72
N ASP A 18 -3.57 16.12 -24.33
CA ASP A 18 -2.53 15.55 -23.47
C ASP A 18 -3.07 15.33 -22.04
N HIS A 19 -2.32 14.60 -21.22
CA HIS A 19 -2.76 14.25 -19.87
C HIS A 19 -2.97 15.47 -18.95
N TYR A 20 -2.24 16.54 -19.15
CA TYR A 20 -2.43 17.80 -18.43
C TYR A 20 -3.74 18.48 -18.81
N ALA A 21 -4.05 18.49 -20.10
CA ALA A 21 -5.32 19.04 -20.61
C ALA A 21 -6.52 18.20 -20.13
N VAL A 22 -6.39 16.87 -20.07
CA VAL A 22 -7.41 15.97 -19.54
C VAL A 22 -7.72 16.27 -18.08
N LEU A 23 -6.69 16.55 -17.25
CA LEU A 23 -6.85 16.95 -15.85
C LEU A 23 -7.17 18.44 -15.67
N GLY A 24 -7.11 19.26 -16.72
CA GLY A 24 -7.34 20.70 -16.64
C GLY A 24 -6.29 21.44 -15.82
N VAL A 25 -5.05 20.95 -15.79
CA VAL A 25 -3.93 21.54 -15.05
C VAL A 25 -2.81 21.98 -15.99
N ALA A 26 -1.99 22.92 -15.54
CA ALA A 26 -0.81 23.32 -16.30
C ALA A 26 0.29 22.23 -16.22
N PRO A 27 1.17 22.12 -17.23
CA PRO A 27 2.34 21.22 -17.15
C PRO A 27 3.29 21.56 -15.99
N SER A 28 3.23 22.76 -15.43
CA SER A 28 3.97 23.19 -14.25
C SER A 28 3.30 22.87 -12.92
N ALA A 29 2.10 22.27 -12.93
CA ALA A 29 1.34 21.96 -11.73
C ALA A 29 2.13 21.02 -10.80
N SER A 30 2.04 21.25 -9.50
CA SER A 30 2.60 20.40 -8.46
C SER A 30 1.89 19.03 -8.42
N ALA A 31 2.51 18.03 -7.79
CA ALA A 31 1.89 16.73 -7.59
C ALA A 31 0.58 16.81 -6.79
N SER A 32 0.50 17.77 -5.82
CA SER A 32 -0.70 18.03 -5.05
C SER A 32 -1.83 18.62 -5.88
N GLU A 33 -1.53 19.56 -6.78
CA GLU A 33 -2.53 20.14 -7.70
C GLU A 33 -3.04 19.11 -8.70
N ILE A 34 -2.16 18.28 -9.25
CA ILE A 34 -2.54 17.17 -10.14
C ILE A 34 -3.48 16.19 -9.42
N LYS A 35 -3.14 15.83 -8.17
CA LYS A 35 -3.97 14.95 -7.35
C LYS A 35 -5.34 15.56 -7.06
N ALA A 36 -5.38 16.84 -6.68
CA ALA A 36 -6.62 17.55 -6.38
C ALA A 36 -7.53 17.65 -7.63
N ALA A 37 -6.96 18.01 -8.78
CA ALA A 37 -7.69 18.09 -10.06
C ALA A 37 -8.27 16.73 -10.48
N TYR A 38 -7.46 15.68 -10.37
CA TYR A 38 -7.90 14.32 -10.67
C TYR A 38 -9.08 13.91 -9.79
N ARG A 39 -8.98 14.09 -8.46
CA ARG A 39 -10.07 13.76 -7.51
C ARG A 39 -11.35 14.52 -7.82
N ALA A 40 -11.27 15.83 -8.06
CA ALA A 40 -12.42 16.66 -8.40
C ALA A 40 -13.12 16.19 -9.69
N LEU A 41 -12.35 15.81 -10.72
CA LEU A 41 -12.88 15.33 -11.98
C LEU A 41 -13.48 13.92 -11.88
N VAL A 42 -12.85 12.99 -11.13
CA VAL A 42 -13.41 11.67 -10.86
C VAL A 42 -14.75 11.79 -10.12
N LYS A 43 -14.83 12.61 -9.07
CA LYS A 43 -16.10 12.90 -8.36
C LYS A 43 -17.19 13.41 -9.31
N ARG A 44 -16.83 14.31 -10.23
CA ARG A 44 -17.77 14.91 -11.19
C ARG A 44 -18.24 13.92 -12.25
N HIS A 45 -17.39 13.00 -12.70
CA HIS A 45 -17.64 12.09 -13.82
C HIS A 45 -17.87 10.64 -13.39
N HIS A 46 -18.10 10.39 -12.10
CA HIS A 46 -18.34 9.04 -11.60
C HIS A 46 -19.61 8.44 -12.20
N PRO A 47 -19.62 7.15 -12.59
CA PRO A 47 -20.80 6.49 -13.20
C PRO A 47 -22.04 6.57 -12.31
N ASP A 48 -21.89 6.44 -10.97
CA ASP A 48 -23.01 6.54 -10.02
C ASP A 48 -23.61 7.96 -9.95
N ALA A 49 -22.84 8.98 -10.32
CA ALA A 49 -23.32 10.36 -10.49
C ALA A 49 -23.84 10.66 -11.90
N GLY A 50 -24.02 9.63 -12.75
CA GLY A 50 -24.46 9.78 -14.14
C GLY A 50 -23.36 10.23 -15.10
N GLY A 51 -22.09 10.10 -14.71
CA GLY A 51 -20.93 10.46 -15.53
C GLY A 51 -20.64 9.47 -16.67
N ASP A 52 -19.91 9.93 -17.69
CA ASP A 52 -19.49 9.11 -18.83
C ASP A 52 -18.23 8.30 -18.48
N ALA A 53 -18.33 6.96 -18.59
CA ALA A 53 -17.22 6.03 -18.33
C ALA A 53 -15.96 6.34 -19.18
N ARG A 54 -16.10 6.96 -20.33
CA ARG A 54 -14.98 7.40 -21.19
C ARG A 54 -14.13 8.48 -20.51
N TRP A 55 -14.76 9.37 -19.74
CA TRP A 55 -14.04 10.35 -18.93
C TRP A 55 -13.23 9.68 -17.85
N ILE A 56 -13.80 8.73 -17.12
CA ILE A 56 -13.09 8.00 -16.07
C ILE A 56 -11.86 7.27 -16.63
N LEU A 57 -11.98 6.60 -17.77
CA LEU A 57 -10.84 5.94 -18.42
C LEU A 57 -9.72 6.93 -18.78
N ALA A 58 -10.07 8.08 -19.33
CA ALA A 58 -9.08 9.11 -19.70
C ALA A 58 -8.44 9.76 -18.47
N LEU A 59 -9.22 10.04 -17.43
CA LEU A 59 -8.73 10.57 -16.15
C LEU A 59 -7.77 9.59 -15.48
N ASN A 60 -8.11 8.30 -15.47
CA ASN A 60 -7.24 7.27 -14.91
C ASN A 60 -5.93 7.15 -15.69
N ALA A 61 -5.98 7.17 -17.03
CA ALA A 61 -4.79 7.16 -17.87
C ALA A 61 -3.88 8.38 -17.62
N ALA A 62 -4.46 9.57 -17.52
CA ALA A 62 -3.73 10.79 -17.21
C ALA A 62 -3.10 10.73 -15.81
N TRP A 63 -3.84 10.25 -14.83
CA TRP A 63 -3.34 10.07 -13.47
C TRP A 63 -2.18 9.07 -13.39
N GLU A 64 -2.28 7.91 -14.05
CA GLU A 64 -1.21 6.89 -14.08
C GLU A 64 0.12 7.41 -14.63
N GLU A 65 0.09 8.32 -15.60
CA GLU A 65 1.31 8.91 -16.16
C GLU A 65 1.83 10.08 -15.30
N LEU A 66 0.96 10.89 -14.69
CA LEU A 66 1.36 12.15 -14.05
C LEU A 66 1.59 12.03 -12.53
N ARG A 67 1.11 10.97 -11.86
CA ARG A 67 1.28 10.79 -10.41
C ARG A 67 2.70 10.42 -9.99
N ASP A 68 3.42 9.71 -10.84
CA ASP A 68 4.77 9.24 -10.60
C ASP A 68 5.78 10.19 -11.24
N ALA A 69 6.75 10.68 -10.47
CA ALA A 69 7.72 11.66 -10.93
C ALA A 69 8.54 11.19 -12.13
N ASP A 70 8.92 9.90 -12.15
CA ASP A 70 9.72 9.32 -13.23
C ASP A 70 8.88 9.12 -14.50
N ARG A 71 7.62 8.69 -14.36
CA ARG A 71 6.69 8.57 -15.50
C ARG A 71 6.38 9.94 -16.06
N ARG A 72 6.08 10.91 -15.21
CA ARG A 72 5.81 12.29 -15.59
C ARG A 72 6.99 12.91 -16.33
N SER A 73 8.22 12.75 -15.83
CA SER A 73 9.41 13.24 -16.50
C SER A 73 9.58 12.65 -17.88
N ARG A 74 9.34 11.36 -18.05
CA ARG A 74 9.36 10.70 -19.38
C ARG A 74 8.25 11.17 -20.29
N TYR A 75 7.07 11.46 -19.73
CA TYR A 75 5.94 12.01 -20.46
C TYR A 75 6.24 13.44 -20.93
N ASP A 76 6.79 14.28 -20.07
CA ASP A 76 7.20 15.66 -20.37
C ASP A 76 8.26 15.72 -21.49
N LEU A 77 9.21 14.79 -21.47
CA LEU A 77 10.20 14.65 -22.55
C LEU A 77 9.52 14.29 -23.89
N ARG A 78 8.52 13.43 -23.88
CA ARG A 78 7.76 13.07 -25.11
C ARG A 78 6.96 14.24 -25.67
N LEU A 79 6.47 15.12 -24.80
CA LEU A 79 5.73 16.33 -25.19
C LEU A 79 6.65 17.50 -25.60
N GLY A 80 7.98 17.35 -25.48
CA GLY A 80 8.93 18.43 -25.75
C GLY A 80 8.90 19.53 -24.66
N LEU A 81 8.27 19.27 -23.54
CA LEU A 81 8.27 20.12 -22.36
C LEU A 81 9.60 19.84 -21.65
N GLY A 82 10.64 20.63 -21.94
CA GLY A 82 11.97 20.46 -21.35
C GLY A 82 11.90 20.39 -19.82
N SER A 83 12.74 19.53 -19.22
CA SER A 83 12.78 19.27 -17.78
C SER A 83 13.06 20.54 -16.98
N GLY A 84 12.01 21.16 -16.48
CA GLY A 84 12.13 22.13 -15.37
C GLY A 84 12.49 21.35 -14.10
N PRO A 85 13.37 21.88 -13.22
CA PRO A 85 13.81 21.16 -12.04
C PRO A 85 12.68 21.06 -11.02
N TYR A 86 12.00 19.91 -10.97
CA TYR A 86 11.20 19.56 -9.80
C TYR A 86 12.14 19.24 -8.64
N ARG A 87 12.31 20.22 -7.74
CA ARG A 87 13.00 20.04 -6.48
C ARG A 87 12.02 19.46 -5.47
N GLU A 88 11.87 18.14 -5.46
CA GLU A 88 11.42 17.42 -4.27
C GLU A 88 12.64 16.75 -3.63
N ALA A 89 12.70 16.85 -2.30
CA ALA A 89 13.79 16.35 -1.48
C ALA A 89 13.90 14.82 -1.65
N SER A 90 14.94 14.41 -2.35
CA SER A 90 15.29 13.01 -2.56
C SER A 90 15.86 12.44 -1.27
N GLY A 91 15.19 11.45 -0.69
CA GLY A 91 15.81 10.50 0.24
C GLY A 91 16.79 9.58 -0.53
N PRO A 92 17.83 9.05 0.11
CA PRO A 92 18.97 8.47 -0.58
C PRO A 92 18.65 7.13 -1.26
N ALA A 93 19.04 7.06 -2.52
CA ALA A 93 19.11 5.84 -3.31
C ALA A 93 20.04 4.82 -2.61
N ARG A 94 19.56 3.60 -2.39
CA ARG A 94 20.41 2.48 -2.03
C ARG A 94 20.73 1.68 -3.28
N GLY A 95 22.02 1.68 -3.58
CA GLY A 95 22.63 0.96 -4.66
C GLY A 95 22.49 -0.56 -4.54
N SER A 96 22.39 -1.18 -5.68
CA SER A 96 22.55 -2.61 -5.92
C SER A 96 23.98 -3.06 -5.61
N GLY A 97 24.12 -4.12 -4.85
CA GLY A 97 25.38 -4.83 -4.60
C GLY A 97 25.16 -6.33 -4.68
N SER A 98 25.68 -6.90 -5.72
CA SER A 98 25.77 -8.26 -6.19
C SER A 98 26.55 -9.20 -5.25
N THR A 99 26.12 -10.48 -5.28
CA THR A 99 26.88 -11.74 -5.22
C THR A 99 27.77 -12.08 -4.03
N ALA A 100 27.57 -13.24 -3.43
CA ALA A 100 28.45 -14.40 -3.63
C ALA A 100 27.96 -15.62 -2.82
N ALA A 101 27.94 -16.73 -3.50
CA ALA A 101 27.77 -18.07 -2.96
C ALA A 101 28.97 -18.52 -2.15
N ALA A 102 28.74 -19.25 -1.06
CA ALA A 102 29.70 -20.19 -0.56
C ALA A 102 29.01 -21.40 0.10
N THR A 103 29.15 -22.51 -0.54
CA THR A 103 28.90 -23.88 -0.09
C THR A 103 29.88 -24.30 0.97
N ARG A 104 29.41 -25.11 1.91
CA ARG A 104 30.00 -26.33 2.53
C ARG A 104 29.58 -26.43 3.99
N GLY A 105 29.04 -27.53 4.37
CA GLY A 105 29.47 -28.76 4.85
C GLY A 105 28.49 -29.32 5.88
N ALA A 106 27.92 -30.45 5.59
CA ALA A 106 27.09 -31.20 6.50
C ALA A 106 27.88 -31.75 7.69
N ALA A 107 27.43 -31.43 8.89
CA ALA A 107 27.71 -32.24 10.07
C ALA A 107 26.37 -32.43 10.81
N LYS A 108 25.90 -33.66 10.89
CA LYS A 108 24.78 -34.05 11.74
C LYS A 108 25.24 -34.01 13.21
N PRO A 109 24.64 -33.21 14.09
CA PRO A 109 24.83 -33.41 15.53
C PRO A 109 23.85 -34.47 16.03
N ARG A 110 24.38 -35.39 16.83
CA ARG A 110 23.61 -36.34 17.63
C ARG A 110 22.67 -35.61 18.58
N ALA A 111 21.37 -35.98 18.52
CA ALA A 111 20.36 -35.50 19.45
C ALA A 111 20.65 -35.96 20.87
N GLY A 112 21.17 -35.03 21.68
CA GLY A 112 21.30 -35.17 23.13
C GLY A 112 20.21 -34.36 23.83
N LYS A 113 19.81 -34.74 25.05
CA LYS A 113 18.79 -34.05 25.86
C LYS A 113 19.03 -32.51 26.01
N GLY A 114 20.25 -32.05 25.85
CA GLY A 114 20.60 -30.62 25.80
C GLY A 114 20.10 -29.86 24.59
N ALA A 115 19.97 -30.54 23.42
CA ALA A 115 19.50 -29.92 22.21
C ALA A 115 17.97 -29.58 22.24
N VAL A 116 17.19 -30.36 22.96
CA VAL A 116 15.75 -30.12 23.15
C VAL A 116 15.50 -28.92 24.07
N ALA A 117 16.29 -28.76 25.12
CA ALA A 117 16.18 -27.61 26.05
C ALA A 117 16.60 -26.30 25.38
N VAL A 118 17.68 -26.30 24.59
CA VAL A 118 18.13 -25.14 23.81
C VAL A 118 17.08 -24.78 22.75
N SER A 119 16.49 -25.74 22.07
CA SER A 119 15.40 -25.52 21.10
C SER A 119 14.16 -24.89 21.74
N GLY A 120 13.83 -25.24 22.98
CA GLY A 120 12.70 -24.65 23.72
C GLY A 120 12.95 -23.20 24.15
N GLU A 121 14.16 -22.87 24.54
CA GLU A 121 14.55 -21.48 24.85
C GLU A 121 14.58 -20.59 23.62
N GLU A 122 15.11 -21.06 22.51
CA GLU A 122 15.12 -20.36 21.23
C GLU A 122 13.69 -20.10 20.73
N LEU A 123 12.82 -21.10 20.83
CA LEU A 123 11.40 -20.96 20.48
C LEU A 123 10.73 -19.88 21.34
N ARG A 124 10.92 -19.92 22.64
CA ARG A 124 10.35 -18.93 23.57
C ARG A 124 10.87 -17.52 23.28
N ALA A 125 12.18 -17.38 23.06
CA ALA A 125 12.79 -16.10 22.70
C ALA A 125 12.23 -15.55 21.41
N TRP A 126 12.03 -16.37 20.37
CA TRP A 126 11.43 -15.98 19.12
C TRP A 126 9.95 -15.61 19.26
N LEU A 127 9.17 -16.38 20.01
CA LEU A 127 7.75 -16.09 20.25
C LEU A 127 7.55 -14.77 20.99
N VAL A 128 8.41 -14.46 21.98
CA VAL A 128 8.32 -13.22 22.76
C VAL A 128 8.94 -12.04 22.02
N GLY A 129 10.09 -12.23 21.40
CA GLY A 129 10.87 -11.15 20.76
C GLY A 129 10.38 -10.78 19.37
N VAL A 130 9.84 -11.73 18.61
CA VAL A 130 9.41 -11.53 17.21
C VAL A 130 7.90 -11.63 17.07
N TYR A 131 7.33 -12.81 17.36
CA TYR A 131 5.92 -13.04 17.07
C TYR A 131 4.96 -12.14 17.85
N ALA A 132 5.13 -12.02 19.18
CA ALA A 132 4.19 -11.26 20.00
C ALA A 132 4.13 -9.75 19.63
N PRO A 133 5.25 -9.04 19.43
CA PRO A 133 5.18 -7.66 18.97
C PRO A 133 4.68 -7.54 17.52
N LEU A 134 5.00 -8.50 16.62
CA LEU A 134 4.50 -8.55 15.27
C LEU A 134 2.97 -8.73 15.25
N ASP A 135 2.43 -9.66 16.03
CA ASP A 135 0.97 -9.87 16.15
C ASP A 135 0.24 -8.60 16.62
N ARG A 136 0.84 -7.84 17.57
CA ARG A 136 0.29 -6.54 17.99
C ARG A 136 0.26 -5.54 16.85
N LEU A 137 1.33 -5.44 16.06
CA LEU A 137 1.39 -4.53 14.91
C LEU A 137 0.35 -4.90 13.85
N LEU A 138 0.21 -6.18 13.50
CA LEU A 138 -0.83 -6.64 12.60
C LEU A 138 -2.24 -6.36 13.15
N GLY A 139 -2.45 -6.54 14.46
CA GLY A 139 -3.70 -6.19 15.12
C GLY A 139 -4.06 -4.70 15.02
N GLN A 140 -3.06 -3.82 15.11
CA GLN A 140 -3.23 -2.37 14.96
C GLN A 140 -3.55 -1.94 13.52
N VAL A 141 -3.29 -2.77 12.54
CA VAL A 141 -3.71 -2.56 11.14
C VAL A 141 -5.10 -3.14 10.91
N ILE A 142 -5.30 -4.41 11.26
CA ILE A 142 -6.51 -5.17 10.92
C ILE A 142 -7.75 -4.70 11.71
N ASN A 143 -7.59 -4.42 13.01
CA ASN A 143 -8.74 -4.16 13.88
C ASN A 143 -9.44 -2.82 13.61
N PRO A 144 -8.74 -1.69 13.34
CA PRO A 144 -9.39 -0.41 13.06
C PRO A 144 -10.04 -0.34 11.67
N PHE A 145 -9.62 -1.19 10.73
CA PHE A 145 -10.07 -1.14 9.33
C PHE A 145 -11.58 -1.11 9.13
N PRO A 146 -12.40 -1.94 9.80
CA PRO A 146 -13.84 -1.90 9.61
C PRO A 146 -14.47 -0.55 9.97
N ALA A 147 -13.94 0.13 11.00
CA ALA A 147 -14.41 1.46 11.41
C ALA A 147 -13.94 2.53 10.40
N ALA A 148 -12.69 2.47 9.95
CA ALA A 148 -12.15 3.38 8.93
C ALA A 148 -12.92 3.25 7.61
N LEU A 149 -13.20 2.02 7.18
CA LEU A 149 -14.00 1.76 5.98
C LEU A 149 -15.44 2.26 6.13
N LYS A 150 -16.08 2.03 7.28
CA LYS A 150 -17.43 2.52 7.55
C LYS A 150 -17.51 4.05 7.51
N ALA A 151 -16.51 4.73 8.06
CA ALA A 151 -16.45 6.20 8.02
C ALA A 151 -16.33 6.69 6.56
N LEU A 152 -15.42 6.12 5.77
CA LEU A 152 -15.26 6.46 4.35
C LEU A 152 -16.54 6.17 3.54
N SER A 153 -17.26 5.10 3.86
CA SER A 153 -18.49 4.70 3.15
C SER A 153 -19.66 5.66 3.35
N ALA A 154 -19.58 6.63 4.26
CA ALA A 154 -20.60 7.66 4.44
C ALA A 154 -20.63 8.63 3.23
N ASP A 155 -19.46 9.06 2.76
CA ASP A 155 -19.25 9.76 1.48
C ASP A 155 -17.79 9.52 1.01
N PRO A 156 -17.57 8.58 0.08
CA PRO A 156 -16.23 8.27 -0.42
C PRO A 156 -15.54 9.44 -1.15
N TYR A 157 -16.31 10.47 -1.50
CA TYR A 157 -15.82 11.64 -2.21
C TYR A 157 -15.61 12.86 -1.30
N ASP A 158 -15.94 12.74 -0.02
CA ASP A 158 -15.63 13.75 0.97
C ASP A 158 -14.12 13.80 1.24
N ASP A 159 -13.54 14.99 1.13
CA ASP A 159 -12.09 15.17 1.25
C ASP A 159 -11.57 14.89 2.65
N ASP A 160 -12.30 15.24 3.70
CA ASP A 160 -11.90 15.04 5.10
C ASP A 160 -11.96 13.53 5.45
N LEU A 161 -13.00 12.83 4.99
CA LEU A 161 -13.13 11.38 5.20
C LEU A 161 -12.05 10.60 4.43
N MET A 162 -11.72 11.04 3.21
CA MET A 162 -10.66 10.44 2.43
C MET A 162 -9.29 10.73 3.06
N GLU A 163 -9.04 11.94 3.57
CA GLU A 163 -7.80 12.27 4.25
C GLU A 163 -7.62 11.44 5.52
N ALA A 164 -8.67 11.27 6.32
CA ALA A 164 -8.66 10.40 7.50
C ALA A 164 -8.34 8.94 7.12
N PHE A 165 -8.89 8.45 6.01
CA PHE A 165 -8.60 7.11 5.51
C PHE A 165 -7.16 6.99 5.01
N CYS A 166 -6.64 7.97 4.28
CA CYS A 166 -5.24 8.05 3.87
C CYS A 166 -4.29 8.06 5.08
N ALA A 167 -4.61 8.81 6.13
CA ALA A 167 -3.82 8.84 7.36
C ALA A 167 -3.79 7.46 8.06
N TYR A 168 -4.93 6.76 8.09
CA TYR A 168 -4.99 5.37 8.56
C TYR A 168 -4.08 4.44 7.74
N LEU A 169 -4.09 4.54 6.40
CA LEU A 169 -3.25 3.71 5.53
C LEU A 169 -1.76 3.99 5.70
N GLU A 170 -1.37 5.26 5.81
CA GLU A 170 0.03 5.64 6.06
C GLU A 170 0.55 5.06 7.39
N GLN A 171 -0.25 5.16 8.47
CA GLN A 171 0.09 4.51 9.74
C GLN A 171 0.15 2.99 9.62
N SER A 172 -0.73 2.40 8.82
CA SER A 172 -0.77 0.96 8.58
C SER A 172 0.48 0.50 7.83
N ARG A 173 0.91 1.22 6.80
CA ARG A 173 2.14 0.98 6.06
C ARG A 173 3.38 1.02 6.97
N GLN A 174 3.46 2.03 7.84
CA GLN A 174 4.57 2.13 8.81
C GLN A 174 4.60 0.95 9.78
N ARG A 175 3.43 0.48 10.26
CA ARG A 175 3.32 -0.69 11.15
C ARG A 175 3.73 -1.97 10.44
N VAL A 176 3.34 -2.15 9.20
CA VAL A 176 3.70 -3.31 8.36
C VAL A 176 5.20 -3.35 8.10
N THR A 177 5.82 -2.23 7.73
CA THR A 177 7.29 -2.13 7.56
C THR A 177 8.03 -2.49 8.85
N ARG A 178 7.50 -2.04 9.98
CA ARG A 178 8.05 -2.38 11.31
C ARG A 178 7.91 -3.87 11.62
N ALA A 179 6.76 -4.47 11.28
CA ALA A 179 6.53 -5.90 11.46
C ALA A 179 7.47 -6.74 10.57
N GLU A 180 7.74 -6.32 9.35
CA GLU A 180 8.71 -6.96 8.45
C GLU A 180 10.13 -6.90 9.00
N THR A 181 10.54 -5.75 9.51
CA THR A 181 11.85 -5.59 10.16
C THR A 181 11.99 -6.51 11.37
N LEU A 182 10.95 -6.61 12.20
CA LEU A 182 10.92 -7.52 13.34
C LEU A 182 11.01 -8.99 12.91
N TYR A 183 10.25 -9.39 11.88
CA TYR A 183 10.30 -10.75 11.38
C TYR A 183 11.70 -11.16 10.91
N ARG A 184 12.44 -10.23 10.33
CA ARG A 184 13.81 -10.44 9.84
C ARG A 184 14.88 -10.32 10.91
N SER A 185 14.56 -9.82 12.10
CA SER A 185 15.54 -9.52 13.15
C SER A 185 16.13 -10.76 13.82
N LEU A 186 15.37 -11.86 13.86
CA LEU A 186 15.79 -13.12 14.48
C LEU A 186 15.27 -14.29 13.65
N ALA A 187 16.16 -15.24 13.35
CA ALA A 187 15.80 -16.44 12.59
C ALA A 187 14.74 -17.27 13.33
N CYS A 188 13.74 -17.75 12.58
CA CYS A 188 12.74 -18.64 13.13
C CYS A 188 13.38 -20.00 13.47
N PRO A 189 13.22 -20.51 14.72
CA PRO A 189 13.74 -21.81 15.11
C PRO A 189 13.17 -22.94 14.26
N GLU A 190 13.95 -23.99 14.05
CA GLU A 190 13.55 -25.15 13.24
C GLU A 190 12.24 -25.77 13.76
N ALA A 191 12.08 -25.84 15.08
CA ALA A 191 10.88 -26.38 15.74
C ALA A 191 9.59 -25.58 15.41
N ALA A 192 9.70 -24.32 15.00
CA ALA A 192 8.58 -23.45 14.67
C ALA A 192 8.55 -23.05 13.18
N ARG A 193 9.30 -23.71 12.30
CA ARG A 193 9.43 -23.33 10.89
C ARG A 193 8.08 -23.20 10.19
N GLY A 194 7.16 -24.14 10.38
CA GLY A 194 5.81 -24.11 9.81
C GLY A 194 4.99 -22.94 10.31
N PHE A 195 5.04 -22.69 11.62
CA PHE A 195 4.41 -21.52 12.24
C PHE A 195 5.00 -20.20 11.72
N GLY A 196 6.33 -20.09 11.67
CA GLY A 196 7.03 -18.93 11.12
C GLY A 196 6.64 -18.64 9.68
N LEU A 197 6.52 -19.66 8.84
CA LEU A 197 6.04 -19.53 7.46
C LEU A 197 4.59 -19.01 7.40
N SER A 198 3.72 -19.51 8.27
CA SER A 198 2.34 -19.03 8.38
C SER A 198 2.26 -17.57 8.84
N VAL A 199 3.15 -17.15 9.74
CA VAL A 199 3.31 -15.73 10.15
C VAL A 199 3.75 -14.87 8.96
N TYR A 200 4.73 -15.32 8.18
CA TYR A 200 5.21 -14.62 6.99
C TYR A 200 4.10 -14.41 5.95
N HIS A 201 3.31 -15.46 5.67
CA HIS A 201 2.18 -15.34 4.74
C HIS A 201 1.08 -14.40 5.26
N CYS A 202 0.83 -14.38 6.57
CA CYS A 202 -0.13 -13.43 7.15
C CYS A 202 0.38 -11.99 7.01
N LEU A 203 1.67 -11.75 7.26
CA LEU A 203 2.30 -10.44 7.08
C LEU A 203 2.23 -9.97 5.62
N GLY A 204 2.64 -10.83 4.67
CA GLY A 204 2.58 -10.52 3.22
C GLY A 204 1.16 -10.16 2.77
N GLN A 205 0.16 -10.90 3.24
CA GLN A 205 -1.24 -10.61 2.91
C GLN A 205 -1.72 -9.26 3.44
N VAL A 206 -1.25 -8.84 4.62
CA VAL A 206 -1.57 -7.49 5.15
C VAL A 206 -0.83 -6.41 4.35
N GLN A 207 0.40 -6.67 3.90
CA GLN A 207 1.15 -5.75 3.01
C GLN A 207 0.39 -5.53 1.70
N ASP A 208 -0.01 -6.61 1.04
CA ASP A 208 -0.73 -6.55 -0.23
C ASP A 208 -2.06 -5.82 -0.07
N ALA A 209 -2.79 -6.10 1.02
CA ALA A 209 -4.05 -5.44 1.31
C ALA A 209 -3.90 -3.92 1.50
N VAL A 210 -2.88 -3.48 2.23
CA VAL A 210 -2.61 -2.03 2.41
C VAL A 210 -2.25 -1.39 1.07
N ALA A 211 -1.45 -2.06 0.23
CA ALA A 211 -1.10 -1.56 -1.10
C ALA A 211 -2.32 -1.42 -2.03
N GLU A 212 -3.26 -2.39 -2.01
CA GLU A 212 -4.50 -2.29 -2.78
C GLU A 212 -5.40 -1.14 -2.30
N LEU A 213 -5.52 -0.97 -0.98
CA LEU A 213 -6.27 0.15 -0.41
C LEU A 213 -5.63 1.51 -0.72
N GLU A 214 -4.30 1.61 -0.74
CA GLU A 214 -3.59 2.81 -1.21
C GLU A 214 -3.88 3.09 -2.69
N ARG A 215 -3.94 2.06 -3.54
CA ARG A 215 -4.35 2.22 -4.95
C ARG A 215 -5.77 2.76 -5.08
N TYR A 216 -6.70 2.29 -4.24
CA TYR A 216 -8.06 2.82 -4.20
C TYR A 216 -8.07 4.33 -3.92
N THR A 217 -7.32 4.81 -2.93
CA THR A 217 -7.28 6.26 -2.61
C THR A 217 -6.68 7.11 -3.72
N LEU A 218 -5.96 6.50 -4.65
CA LEU A 218 -5.38 7.17 -5.80
C LEU A 218 -6.33 7.24 -7.00
N GLY A 219 -7.21 6.26 -7.16
CA GLY A 219 -8.00 6.09 -8.38
C GLY A 219 -9.50 5.92 -8.18
N TYR A 220 -9.98 5.79 -6.95
CA TYR A 220 -11.39 5.49 -6.64
C TYR A 220 -11.94 4.27 -7.41
N VAL A 221 -11.07 3.32 -7.73
CA VAL A 221 -11.47 2.09 -8.43
C VAL A 221 -11.94 1.08 -7.41
N ASP A 222 -13.23 0.77 -7.40
CA ASP A 222 -13.90 -0.07 -6.40
C ASP A 222 -13.31 -1.48 -6.26
N SER A 223 -12.74 -2.03 -7.34
CA SER A 223 -12.08 -3.34 -7.27
C SER A 223 -10.91 -3.34 -6.27
N TYR A 224 -10.11 -2.27 -6.22
CA TYR A 224 -9.01 -2.17 -5.25
C TYR A 224 -9.52 -2.10 -3.80
N LEU A 225 -10.64 -1.40 -3.56
CA LEU A 225 -11.27 -1.37 -2.24
C LEU A 225 -11.81 -2.74 -1.85
N HIS A 226 -12.47 -3.43 -2.80
CA HIS A 226 -13.00 -4.77 -2.60
C HIS A 226 -11.88 -5.76 -2.28
N ASP A 227 -10.83 -5.80 -3.10
CA ASP A 227 -9.70 -6.72 -2.96
C ASP A 227 -8.94 -6.49 -1.64
N GLY A 228 -8.61 -5.24 -1.33
CA GLY A 228 -7.98 -4.88 -0.06
C GLY A 228 -8.82 -5.27 1.16
N ARG A 229 -10.14 -5.09 1.10
CA ARG A 229 -11.08 -5.52 2.14
C ARG A 229 -11.09 -7.03 2.33
N GLU A 230 -11.17 -7.82 1.25
CA GLU A 230 -11.18 -9.28 1.34
C GLU A 230 -9.83 -9.83 1.84
N MET A 231 -8.72 -9.24 1.39
CA MET A 231 -7.39 -9.58 1.89
C MET A 231 -7.26 -9.34 3.41
N LEU A 232 -7.73 -8.19 3.93
CA LEU A 232 -7.72 -7.91 5.37
C LEU A 232 -8.66 -8.82 6.16
N ARG A 233 -9.80 -9.22 5.58
CA ARG A 233 -10.71 -10.19 6.18
C ARG A 233 -10.03 -11.55 6.32
N GLU A 234 -9.35 -12.04 5.29
CA GLU A 234 -8.62 -13.30 5.33
C GLU A 234 -7.40 -13.21 6.26
N ALA A 235 -6.65 -12.11 6.24
CA ALA A 235 -5.55 -11.88 7.17
C ALA A 235 -6.01 -11.93 8.63
N ARG A 236 -7.21 -11.39 8.94
CA ARG A 236 -7.82 -11.50 10.27
C ARG A 236 -8.07 -12.96 10.68
N ARG A 237 -8.60 -13.78 9.77
CA ARG A 237 -8.81 -15.21 10.01
C ARG A 237 -7.50 -15.97 10.21
N ARG A 238 -6.47 -15.65 9.40
CA ARG A 238 -5.13 -16.25 9.54
C ARG A 238 -4.51 -15.87 10.87
N ARG A 239 -4.58 -14.60 11.25
CA ARG A 239 -4.09 -14.12 12.54
C ARG A 239 -4.75 -14.85 13.72
N GLN A 240 -6.06 -15.09 13.69
CA GLN A 240 -6.76 -15.88 14.72
C GLN A 240 -6.23 -17.29 14.80
N ARG A 241 -6.03 -17.97 13.67
CA ARG A 241 -5.42 -19.31 13.63
C ARG A 241 -4.01 -19.34 14.20
N LEU A 242 -3.20 -18.33 13.87
CA LEU A 242 -1.84 -18.18 14.42
C LEU A 242 -1.86 -18.00 15.94
N GLN A 243 -2.80 -17.26 16.50
CA GLN A 243 -2.95 -17.11 17.93
C GLN A 243 -3.32 -18.42 18.64
N GLU A 244 -4.15 -19.25 18.01
CA GLU A 244 -4.50 -20.60 18.48
C GLU A 244 -3.30 -21.56 18.39
N GLU A 245 -2.59 -21.54 17.28
CA GLU A 245 -1.40 -22.37 17.05
C GLU A 245 -0.27 -22.01 18.05
N ARG A 246 -0.03 -20.72 18.28
CA ARG A 246 0.91 -20.26 19.30
C ARG A 246 0.62 -20.86 20.68
N ARG A 247 -0.65 -20.87 21.10
CA ARG A 247 -1.03 -21.45 22.41
C ARG A 247 -0.68 -22.92 22.52
N ARG A 248 -0.70 -23.66 21.39
CA ARG A 248 -0.30 -25.09 21.35
C ARG A 248 1.21 -25.27 21.38
N LEU A 249 1.98 -24.31 20.90
CA LEU A 249 3.44 -24.36 20.93
C LEU A 249 4.03 -24.01 22.32
N GLU A 250 3.25 -23.36 23.18
CA GLU A 250 3.66 -23.00 24.55
C GLU A 250 3.29 -24.10 25.59
N LEU A 251 2.54 -25.15 25.21
CA LEU A 251 2.19 -26.32 26.03
C LEU A 251 3.22 -27.43 25.87
#